data_0f1818090c9661fad81eaee1971c0793
#
_entry.id   0f1818090c9661fad81eaee1971c0793
#
_cell.length_a   1.000
_cell.length_b   1.000
_cell.length_c   1.000
_cell.angle_alpha   90.00
_cell.angle_beta   90.00
_cell.angle_gamma   90.00
#
_symmetry.space_group_name_H-M   'P 1'
#
loop_
_entity.id
_entity.type
_entity.pdbx_description
1 polymer ?
#
loop_
_entity_poly.entity_id
_entity_poly.type
_entity_poly.pdbx_seq_one_letter_code
_entity_poly.pdbx_strand_id
1 'polypeptide(L)'
;MSYISTAGLLKQQDFPDSFKFYFKLHQNKNSIEEISVLKDLVRPRLKITIVTETWSPEINGVANSLLQLCKGLQKLGHRIQLIRPIQKNICTDFQAEQECLVWAKSIPKYADMQFGMPQYVKVSKAIERFTPDVVHIVTEGPLGLTALYAAQAHQIPVSSGFHSTFHDFSRFFDLALLVKPIESYLRWFHNHTVLTCVPSQTTLNQLQAFGVTCPLVEVGRGVDTTRFHP
;
A
#
# COMPACT_ATOMS: atom_id res chain seq x y z
N MET A 1 4.72 3.10 30.86
CA MET A 1 3.29 3.44 30.97
C MET A 1 2.64 3.15 29.63
N SER A 2 1.69 2.25 29.67
CA SER A 2 1.03 1.62 28.53
C SER A 2 0.06 2.57 27.84
N TYR A 3 0.21 2.73 26.52
CA TYR A 3 -0.85 3.22 25.66
C TYR A 3 -1.27 2.08 24.73
N ILE A 4 -2.19 1.25 25.21
CA ILE A 4 -3.06 0.41 24.39
C ILE A 4 -4.47 0.81 24.77
N SER A 5 -5.12 1.63 23.95
CA SER A 5 -6.53 1.97 24.06
C SER A 5 -7.29 1.33 22.90
N THR A 6 -8.06 0.35 23.25
CA THR A 6 -9.35 -0.13 22.71
C THR A 6 -9.90 0.54 21.43
N ALA A 7 -9.44 0.08 20.28
CA ALA A 7 -10.20 0.06 19.05
C ALA A 7 -10.04 -1.35 18.46
N GLY A 8 -11.15 -2.03 18.12
CA GLY A 8 -11.31 -3.43 17.74
C GLY A 8 -10.04 -4.18 17.33
N LEU A 9 -9.38 -4.76 18.29
CA LEU A 9 -8.18 -5.57 18.11
C LEU A 9 -8.54 -6.76 17.23
N LEU A 10 -8.10 -6.74 15.97
CA LEU A 10 -7.80 -7.99 15.29
C LEU A 10 -6.85 -8.74 16.23
N LYS A 11 -7.34 -9.85 16.80
CA LYS A 11 -6.54 -10.64 17.74
C LYS A 11 -5.34 -11.17 16.94
N GLN A 12 -4.19 -11.30 17.59
CA GLN A 12 -2.96 -11.86 17.03
C GLN A 12 -3.19 -13.23 16.31
N GLN A 13 -4.33 -13.84 16.54
CA GLN A 13 -4.82 -15.07 15.92
C GLN A 13 -5.31 -14.90 14.48
N ASP A 14 -5.64 -13.67 14.05
CA ASP A 14 -6.24 -13.37 12.74
C ASP A 14 -5.18 -13.16 11.64
N PHE A 15 -3.89 -13.18 12.00
CA PHE A 15 -2.80 -13.08 11.03
C PHE A 15 -2.28 -14.45 10.61
N PRO A 16 -1.84 -14.62 9.34
CA PRO A 16 -1.08 -15.78 8.89
C PRO A 16 0.12 -16.03 9.83
N ASP A 17 0.46 -17.29 10.07
CA ASP A 17 1.52 -17.66 11.05
C ASP A 17 2.86 -17.00 10.74
N SER A 18 3.16 -16.72 9.48
CA SER A 18 4.31 -15.94 9.03
C SER A 18 4.32 -14.51 9.58
N PHE A 19 3.14 -13.88 9.73
CA PHE A 19 2.98 -12.51 10.26
C PHE A 19 3.04 -12.50 11.79
N LYS A 20 2.49 -13.52 12.46
CA LYS A 20 2.56 -13.70 13.93
C LYS A 20 4.00 -13.83 14.39
N PHE A 21 4.84 -14.53 13.62
CA PHE A 21 6.26 -14.70 13.91
C PHE A 21 7.01 -13.36 13.83
N TYR A 22 6.71 -12.52 12.83
CA TYR A 22 7.32 -11.20 12.66
C TYR A 22 6.98 -10.24 13.81
N PHE A 23 5.74 -10.27 14.29
CA PHE A 23 5.29 -9.43 15.41
C PHE A 23 5.92 -9.84 16.73
N LYS A 24 6.12 -11.15 16.94
CA LYS A 24 6.73 -11.72 18.16
C LYS A 24 8.23 -11.38 18.26
N LEU A 25 8.94 -11.31 17.13
CA LEU A 25 10.35 -10.94 17.06
C LEU A 25 10.60 -9.47 17.42
N HIS A 26 9.65 -8.56 17.15
CA HIS A 26 9.80 -7.13 17.43
C HIS A 26 9.53 -6.76 18.88
N GLN A 27 8.91 -7.63 19.68
CA GLN A 27 8.62 -7.39 21.09
C GLN A 27 9.77 -7.78 22.05
N ASN A 28 10.75 -8.55 21.59
CA ASN A 28 11.85 -9.06 22.43
C ASN A 28 13.17 -8.34 22.13
N LYS A 29 13.45 -7.25 22.84
CA LYS A 29 14.58 -6.35 22.60
C LYS A 29 15.96 -6.86 23.07
N ASN A 30 16.07 -8.07 23.64
CA ASN A 30 17.26 -8.48 24.41
C ASN A 30 18.24 -9.43 23.69
N SER A 31 18.11 -9.67 22.37
CA SER A 31 19.06 -10.55 21.64
C SER A 31 19.27 -10.06 20.21
N ILE A 32 19.83 -8.86 20.06
CA ILE A 32 19.90 -8.17 18.76
C ILE A 32 20.86 -8.85 17.76
N GLU A 33 21.94 -9.50 18.21
CA GLU A 33 22.91 -10.11 17.30
C GLU A 33 22.51 -11.51 16.81
N GLU A 34 22.00 -12.36 17.65
CA GLU A 34 21.48 -13.69 17.23
C GLU A 34 20.25 -13.59 16.32
N ILE A 35 19.40 -12.58 16.55
CA ILE A 35 18.22 -12.27 15.75
C ILE A 35 18.61 -11.80 14.35
N SER A 36 19.75 -11.10 14.17
CA SER A 36 20.18 -10.64 12.85
C SER A 36 20.56 -11.79 11.91
N VAL A 37 21.23 -12.79 12.41
CA VAL A 37 21.65 -13.98 11.64
C VAL A 37 20.45 -14.87 11.32
N LEU A 38 19.50 -15.05 12.25
CA LEU A 38 18.27 -15.79 12.00
C LEU A 38 17.29 -15.04 11.06
N LYS A 39 17.31 -13.72 11.05
CA LYS A 39 16.50 -12.90 10.11
C LYS A 39 16.87 -13.10 8.65
N ASP A 40 18.12 -13.38 8.36
CA ASP A 40 18.57 -13.64 6.97
C ASP A 40 18.31 -15.07 6.52
N LEU A 41 18.15 -16.02 7.45
CA LEU A 41 17.92 -17.44 7.15
C LEU A 41 16.44 -17.81 6.97
N VAL A 42 15.49 -17.05 7.53
CA VAL A 42 14.05 -17.39 7.52
C VAL A 42 13.20 -16.15 7.21
N ARG A 43 13.40 -15.57 6.04
CA ARG A 43 12.43 -14.58 5.54
C ARG A 43 11.27 -15.31 4.86
N PRO A 44 10.04 -15.22 5.37
CA PRO A 44 8.91 -15.83 4.69
C PRO A 44 8.73 -15.18 3.32
N ARG A 45 8.65 -16.00 2.29
CA ARG A 45 8.32 -15.52 0.93
C ARG A 45 6.83 -15.31 0.85
N LEU A 46 6.42 -14.06 0.72
CA LEU A 46 5.02 -13.66 0.68
C LEU A 46 4.52 -13.54 -0.75
N LYS A 47 3.25 -13.82 -0.94
CA LYS A 47 2.47 -13.40 -2.09
C LYS A 47 1.85 -12.03 -1.79
N ILE A 48 2.23 -11.01 -2.53
CA ILE A 48 1.82 -9.64 -2.28
C ILE A 48 1.03 -9.13 -3.48
N THR A 49 -0.20 -8.72 -3.25
CA THR A 49 -0.96 -7.99 -4.27
C THR A 49 -0.74 -6.50 -4.08
N ILE A 50 -0.21 -5.84 -5.10
CA ILE A 50 -0.03 -4.39 -5.16
C ILE A 50 -1.15 -3.79 -6.00
N VAL A 51 -1.87 -2.82 -5.43
CA VAL A 51 -2.98 -2.11 -6.10
C VAL A 51 -2.64 -0.64 -6.22
N THR A 52 -2.68 -0.12 -7.44
CA THR A 52 -2.31 1.28 -7.71
C THR A 52 -3.08 1.86 -8.89
N GLU A 53 -3.40 3.15 -8.82
CA GLU A 53 -3.95 3.91 -9.95
C GLU A 53 -2.85 4.40 -10.92
N THR A 54 -1.60 4.45 -10.46
CA THR A 54 -0.45 4.96 -11.20
C THR A 54 0.66 3.93 -11.27
N TRP A 55 1.26 3.76 -12.45
CA TRP A 55 2.34 2.81 -12.67
C TRP A 55 3.32 3.34 -13.73
N SER A 56 4.57 2.88 -13.69
CA SER A 56 5.55 3.16 -14.75
C SER A 56 5.01 2.71 -16.14
N PRO A 57 5.21 3.50 -17.22
CA PRO A 57 6.16 4.61 -17.37
C PRO A 57 5.60 6.01 -17.06
N GLU A 58 4.53 6.13 -16.28
CA GLU A 58 4.09 7.46 -15.84
C GLU A 58 5.20 8.17 -15.07
N ILE A 59 5.44 9.45 -15.43
CA ILE A 59 6.50 10.25 -14.82
C ILE A 59 5.97 10.91 -13.55
N ASN A 60 5.89 10.13 -12.47
CA ASN A 60 5.58 10.65 -11.14
C ASN A 60 6.35 9.88 -10.06
N GLY A 61 6.53 10.53 -8.90
CA GLY A 61 7.34 9.99 -7.82
C GLY A 61 6.77 8.70 -7.20
N VAL A 62 5.45 8.51 -7.23
CA VAL A 62 4.80 7.32 -6.69
C VAL A 62 5.04 6.12 -7.60
N ALA A 63 4.80 6.28 -8.91
CA ALA A 63 5.01 5.21 -9.89
C ALA A 63 6.46 4.71 -9.89
N ASN A 64 7.43 5.64 -9.85
CA ASN A 64 8.86 5.27 -9.81
C ASN A 64 9.23 4.56 -8.49
N SER A 65 8.83 5.08 -7.35
CA SER A 65 9.10 4.47 -6.04
C SER A 65 8.47 3.08 -5.95
N LEU A 66 7.26 2.93 -6.45
CA LEU A 66 6.54 1.66 -6.46
C LEU A 66 7.22 0.61 -7.36
N LEU A 67 7.69 1.02 -8.53
CA LEU A 67 8.46 0.15 -9.41
C LEU A 67 9.72 -0.39 -8.71
N GLN A 68 10.48 0.49 -8.02
CA GLN A 68 11.67 0.08 -7.27
C GLN A 68 11.31 -0.83 -6.09
N LEU A 69 10.22 -0.55 -5.38
CA LEU A 69 9.71 -1.41 -4.31
C LEU A 69 9.39 -2.81 -4.84
N CYS A 70 8.63 -2.92 -5.93
CA CYS A 70 8.28 -4.19 -6.54
C CYS A 70 9.51 -4.98 -6.99
N LYS A 71 10.48 -4.32 -7.64
CA LYS A 71 11.77 -4.93 -7.99
C LYS A 71 12.54 -5.44 -6.76
N GLY A 72 12.57 -4.65 -5.69
CA GLY A 72 13.21 -5.03 -4.42
C GLY A 72 12.54 -6.23 -3.77
N LEU A 73 11.21 -6.22 -3.67
CA LEU A 73 10.44 -7.33 -3.11
C LEU A 73 10.63 -8.62 -3.91
N GLN A 74 10.65 -8.54 -5.24
CA GLN A 74 10.88 -9.69 -6.11
C GLN A 74 12.31 -10.25 -5.95
N LYS A 75 13.34 -9.37 -5.82
CA LYS A 75 14.71 -9.79 -5.49
C LYS A 75 14.83 -10.50 -4.14
N LEU A 76 13.98 -10.14 -3.19
CA LEU A 76 13.87 -10.81 -1.89
C LEU A 76 13.08 -12.14 -1.95
N GLY A 77 12.61 -12.53 -3.14
CA GLY A 77 11.90 -13.78 -3.38
C GLY A 77 10.39 -13.73 -3.12
N HIS A 78 9.80 -12.54 -2.92
CA HIS A 78 8.35 -12.38 -2.84
C HIS A 78 7.71 -12.52 -4.22
N ARG A 79 6.47 -13.02 -4.25
CA ARG A 79 5.65 -13.15 -5.45
C ARG A 79 4.71 -11.95 -5.53
N ILE A 80 4.71 -11.25 -6.66
CA ILE A 80 3.97 -10.00 -6.83
C ILE A 80 2.85 -10.19 -7.84
N GLN A 81 1.62 -9.85 -7.41
CA GLN A 81 0.51 -9.57 -8.30
C GLN A 81 0.33 -8.05 -8.39
N LEU A 82 0.15 -7.52 -9.59
CA LEU A 82 -0.09 -6.10 -9.82
C LEU A 82 -1.50 -5.87 -10.36
N ILE A 83 -2.29 -5.04 -9.67
CA ILE A 83 -3.63 -4.61 -10.10
C ILE A 83 -3.57 -3.12 -10.41
N ARG A 84 -3.80 -2.74 -11.66
CA ARG A 84 -3.64 -1.37 -12.15
C ARG A 84 -4.53 -1.05 -13.35
N PRO A 85 -4.71 0.23 -13.68
CA PRO A 85 -5.37 0.62 -14.93
C PRO A 85 -4.58 0.18 -16.16
N ILE A 86 -5.29 0.00 -17.28
CA ILE A 86 -4.69 -0.18 -18.59
C ILE A 86 -4.00 1.12 -19.00
N GLN A 87 -2.74 1.04 -19.39
CA GLN A 87 -1.95 2.17 -19.88
C GLN A 87 -1.62 1.99 -21.37
N LYS A 88 -1.45 3.10 -22.08
CA LYS A 88 -1.06 3.08 -23.51
C LYS A 88 0.38 2.58 -23.70
N ASN A 89 1.27 2.97 -22.80
CA ASN A 89 2.67 2.57 -22.82
C ASN A 89 2.89 1.45 -21.79
N ILE A 90 3.70 0.46 -22.17
CA ILE A 90 3.99 -0.71 -21.33
C ILE A 90 5.35 -0.50 -20.67
N CYS A 91 5.41 -0.68 -19.36
CA CYS A 91 6.67 -0.79 -18.63
C CYS A 91 7.28 -2.17 -18.90
N THR A 92 8.47 -2.19 -19.49
CA THR A 92 9.22 -3.43 -19.73
C THR A 92 10.21 -3.78 -18.64
N ASP A 93 10.42 -2.86 -17.69
CA ASP A 93 11.45 -2.98 -16.65
C ASP A 93 11.06 -3.88 -15.48
N PHE A 94 9.81 -4.29 -15.40
CA PHE A 94 9.29 -5.14 -14.34
C PHE A 94 8.17 -6.03 -14.88
N GLN A 95 8.21 -7.30 -14.51
CA GLN A 95 7.17 -8.26 -14.81
C GLN A 95 6.65 -8.85 -13.49
N ALA A 96 5.40 -8.56 -13.17
CA ALA A 96 4.70 -9.21 -12.08
C ALA A 96 4.40 -10.67 -12.42
N GLU A 97 4.26 -11.53 -11.42
CA GLU A 97 3.83 -12.91 -11.65
C GLU A 97 2.42 -12.98 -12.24
N GLN A 98 1.55 -12.08 -11.77
CA GLN A 98 0.21 -11.89 -12.34
C GLN A 98 -0.11 -10.41 -12.45
N GLU A 99 -0.77 -10.03 -13.55
CA GLU A 99 -1.35 -8.69 -13.70
C GLU A 99 -2.86 -8.76 -13.87
N CYS A 100 -3.55 -7.83 -13.20
CA CYS A 100 -4.96 -7.57 -13.42
C CYS A 100 -5.14 -6.14 -13.90
N LEU A 101 -5.41 -5.97 -15.19
CA LEU A 101 -5.60 -4.66 -15.80
C LEU A 101 -7.08 -4.29 -15.77
N VAL A 102 -7.43 -3.15 -15.15
CA VAL A 102 -8.78 -2.60 -15.15
C VAL A 102 -8.92 -1.48 -16.17
N TRP A 103 -10.13 -1.14 -16.56
CA TRP A 103 -10.35 -0.01 -17.44
C TRP A 103 -9.89 1.28 -16.77
N ALA A 104 -9.30 2.16 -17.58
CA ALA A 104 -8.84 3.47 -17.17
C ALA A 104 -9.84 4.55 -17.61
N LYS A 105 -9.99 5.60 -16.79
CA LYS A 105 -10.72 6.79 -17.15
C LYS A 105 -9.89 8.02 -16.79
N SER A 106 -9.70 8.92 -17.74
CA SER A 106 -8.97 10.16 -17.51
C SER A 106 -9.75 11.09 -16.58
N ILE A 107 -9.01 11.82 -15.74
CA ILE A 107 -9.60 12.81 -14.85
C ILE A 107 -9.88 14.08 -15.66
N PRO A 108 -11.13 14.60 -15.66
CA PRO A 108 -11.43 15.87 -16.31
C PRO A 108 -10.48 16.97 -15.80
N LYS A 109 -9.97 17.82 -16.70
CA LYS A 109 -8.94 18.86 -16.47
C LYS A 109 -7.50 18.36 -16.22
N TYR A 110 -7.28 17.05 -16.00
CA TYR A 110 -5.95 16.46 -15.78
C TYR A 110 -5.76 15.26 -16.73
N ALA A 111 -5.53 15.57 -18.01
CA ALA A 111 -5.50 14.57 -19.10
C ALA A 111 -4.42 13.49 -18.89
N ASP A 112 -3.35 13.84 -18.20
CA ASP A 112 -2.23 12.93 -17.89
C ASP A 112 -2.48 12.03 -16.66
N MET A 113 -3.56 12.29 -15.92
CA MET A 113 -3.94 11.49 -14.76
C MET A 113 -5.16 10.61 -15.08
N GLN A 114 -5.06 9.35 -14.71
CA GLN A 114 -6.12 8.37 -14.91
C GLN A 114 -6.43 7.69 -13.57
N PHE A 115 -7.66 7.24 -13.44
CA PHE A 115 -8.04 6.35 -12.35
C PHE A 115 -8.60 5.03 -12.92
N GLY A 116 -8.43 3.96 -12.15
CA GLY A 116 -8.97 2.64 -12.49
C GLY A 116 -10.45 2.56 -12.21
N MET A 117 -11.22 2.03 -13.16
CA MET A 117 -12.65 1.82 -12.94
C MET A 117 -12.88 0.71 -11.91
N PRO A 118 -13.91 0.85 -11.06
CA PRO A 118 -14.20 -0.11 -9.99
C PRO A 118 -14.81 -1.40 -10.53
N GLN A 119 -13.97 -2.26 -11.11
CA GLN A 119 -14.36 -3.56 -11.65
C GLN A 119 -14.30 -4.66 -10.58
N TYR A 120 -15.19 -4.59 -9.58
CA TYR A 120 -15.17 -5.44 -8.39
C TYR A 120 -15.03 -6.94 -8.70
N VAL A 121 -15.88 -7.49 -9.57
CA VAL A 121 -15.84 -8.92 -9.90
C VAL A 121 -14.51 -9.36 -10.49
N LYS A 122 -13.91 -8.51 -11.34
CA LYS A 122 -12.61 -8.79 -11.95
C LYS A 122 -11.48 -8.77 -10.92
N VAL A 123 -11.47 -7.74 -10.07
CA VAL A 123 -10.48 -7.55 -9.00
C VAL A 123 -10.59 -8.68 -7.97
N SER A 124 -11.81 -8.99 -7.51
CA SER A 124 -12.06 -10.07 -6.55
C SER A 124 -11.60 -11.43 -7.07
N LYS A 125 -11.93 -11.79 -8.32
CA LYS A 125 -11.46 -13.03 -8.95
C LYS A 125 -9.93 -13.06 -9.12
N ALA A 126 -9.30 -11.92 -9.38
CA ALA A 126 -7.85 -11.86 -9.50
C ALA A 126 -7.16 -12.12 -8.14
N ILE A 127 -7.68 -11.51 -7.07
CA ILE A 127 -7.23 -11.74 -5.68
C ILE A 127 -7.45 -13.20 -5.28
N GLU A 128 -8.64 -13.75 -5.52
CA GLU A 128 -8.98 -15.14 -5.22
C GLU A 128 -8.01 -16.13 -5.89
N ARG A 129 -7.71 -15.94 -7.18
CA ARG A 129 -6.80 -16.81 -7.93
C ARG A 129 -5.37 -16.74 -7.43
N PHE A 130 -4.90 -15.55 -7.06
CA PHE A 130 -3.54 -15.36 -6.60
C PHE A 130 -3.37 -15.79 -5.15
N THR A 131 -4.43 -15.73 -4.32
CA THR A 131 -4.39 -16.02 -2.89
C THR A 131 -3.25 -15.31 -2.17
N PRO A 132 -3.22 -13.96 -2.16
CA PRO A 132 -2.13 -13.20 -1.55
C PRO A 132 -2.17 -13.31 -0.03
N ASP A 133 -1.00 -13.22 0.60
CA ASP A 133 -0.86 -13.09 2.06
C ASP A 133 -1.22 -11.68 2.54
N VAL A 134 -1.07 -10.69 1.66
CA VAL A 134 -1.40 -9.27 1.93
C VAL A 134 -1.75 -8.55 0.65
N VAL A 135 -2.71 -7.64 0.75
CA VAL A 135 -3.01 -6.65 -0.30
C VAL A 135 -2.50 -5.29 0.14
N HIS A 136 -1.57 -4.70 -0.62
CA HIS A 136 -1.06 -3.35 -0.39
C HIS A 136 -1.69 -2.38 -1.37
N ILE A 137 -2.46 -1.43 -0.86
CA ILE A 137 -3.13 -0.40 -1.67
C ILE A 137 -2.31 0.88 -1.61
N VAL A 138 -1.79 1.29 -2.76
CA VAL A 138 -0.88 2.45 -2.88
C VAL A 138 -1.65 3.75 -3.02
N THR A 139 -2.83 3.69 -3.64
CA THR A 139 -3.66 4.88 -3.91
C THR A 139 -5.10 4.64 -3.47
N GLU A 140 -5.69 5.64 -2.86
CA GLU A 140 -7.03 5.58 -2.24
C GLU A 140 -8.18 5.83 -3.24
N GLY A 141 -7.90 5.77 -4.54
CA GLY A 141 -8.88 6.00 -5.61
C GLY A 141 -9.94 4.89 -5.73
N PRO A 142 -10.79 4.96 -6.77
CA PRO A 142 -11.88 4.00 -6.97
C PRO A 142 -11.41 2.54 -7.10
N LEU A 143 -10.25 2.30 -7.70
CA LEU A 143 -9.63 0.97 -7.78
C LEU A 143 -9.16 0.51 -6.40
N GLY A 144 -8.50 1.40 -5.64
CA GLY A 144 -8.07 1.12 -4.27
C GLY A 144 -9.23 0.74 -3.37
N LEU A 145 -10.33 1.50 -3.42
CA LEU A 145 -11.56 1.19 -2.69
C LEU A 145 -12.14 -0.17 -3.10
N THR A 146 -12.16 -0.46 -4.39
CA THR A 146 -12.63 -1.75 -4.92
C THR A 146 -11.80 -2.90 -4.37
N ALA A 147 -10.49 -2.75 -4.35
CA ALA A 147 -9.57 -3.76 -3.84
C ALA A 147 -9.68 -3.94 -2.32
N LEU A 148 -9.93 -2.86 -1.55
CA LEU A 148 -10.19 -2.94 -0.13
C LEU A 148 -11.38 -3.85 0.17
N TYR A 149 -12.53 -3.61 -0.48
CA TYR A 149 -13.71 -4.46 -0.29
C TYR A 149 -13.49 -5.90 -0.77
N ALA A 150 -12.80 -6.09 -1.91
CA ALA A 150 -12.51 -7.42 -2.42
C ALA A 150 -11.60 -8.21 -1.46
N ALA A 151 -10.54 -7.60 -0.94
CA ALA A 151 -9.64 -8.24 0.01
C ALA A 151 -10.35 -8.58 1.34
N GLN A 152 -11.19 -7.66 1.85
CA GLN A 152 -11.99 -7.90 3.06
C GLN A 152 -12.96 -9.07 2.88
N ALA A 153 -13.63 -9.18 1.71
CA ALA A 153 -14.53 -10.29 1.41
C ALA A 153 -13.80 -11.65 1.39
N HIS A 154 -12.51 -11.67 1.03
CA HIS A 154 -11.66 -12.85 1.08
C HIS A 154 -10.86 -12.99 2.39
N GLN A 155 -11.13 -12.14 3.40
CA GLN A 155 -10.43 -12.14 4.70
C GLN A 155 -8.92 -11.99 4.59
N ILE A 156 -8.45 -11.26 3.57
CA ILE A 156 -7.03 -10.99 3.35
C ILE A 156 -6.67 -9.66 4.00
N PRO A 157 -5.59 -9.59 4.80
CA PRO A 157 -5.15 -8.36 5.44
C PRO A 157 -4.78 -7.31 4.39
N VAL A 158 -5.19 -6.05 4.64
CA VAL A 158 -4.93 -4.92 3.74
C VAL A 158 -4.01 -3.94 4.43
N SER A 159 -2.91 -3.59 3.79
CA SER A 159 -2.10 -2.42 4.15
C SER A 159 -2.31 -1.31 3.12
N SER A 160 -2.14 -0.06 3.52
CA SER A 160 -2.21 1.08 2.61
C SER A 160 -0.94 1.92 2.64
N GLY A 161 -0.69 2.65 1.55
CA GLY A 161 0.31 3.69 1.47
C GLY A 161 -0.35 5.05 1.48
N PHE A 162 0.23 6.02 2.20
CA PHE A 162 -0.18 7.42 2.10
C PHE A 162 0.91 8.20 1.39
N HIS A 163 0.63 8.62 0.16
CA HIS A 163 1.59 9.27 -0.72
C HIS A 163 1.22 10.71 -1.09
N SER A 164 0.03 11.16 -0.67
CA SER A 164 -0.49 12.49 -0.95
C SER A 164 -0.21 13.44 0.21
N THR A 165 0.00 14.73 -0.09
CA THR A 165 -0.01 15.76 0.94
C THR A 165 -1.41 16.37 1.05
N PHE A 166 -1.90 16.60 2.27
CA PHE A 166 -3.22 17.22 2.49
C PHE A 166 -3.36 18.57 1.75
N HIS A 167 -2.26 19.30 1.58
CA HIS A 167 -2.24 20.57 0.86
C HIS A 167 -2.48 20.40 -0.65
N ASP A 168 -2.13 19.26 -1.23
CA ASP A 168 -2.36 19.04 -2.66
C ASP A 168 -3.84 18.79 -2.95
N PHE A 169 -4.58 18.13 -2.06
CA PHE A 169 -6.02 17.96 -2.22
C PHE A 169 -6.78 19.28 -2.26
N SER A 170 -6.39 20.28 -1.46
CA SER A 170 -7.02 21.59 -1.48
C SER A 170 -6.73 22.40 -2.76
N ARG A 171 -5.60 22.10 -3.43
CA ARG A 171 -5.22 22.74 -4.71
C ARG A 171 -5.84 22.07 -5.92
N PHE A 172 -6.07 20.74 -5.86
CA PHE A 172 -6.67 20.00 -6.97
C PHE A 172 -8.18 20.20 -7.09
N PHE A 173 -8.83 20.58 -6.01
CA PHE A 173 -10.26 20.84 -6.03
C PHE A 173 -10.50 22.31 -5.68
N ASP A 174 -10.75 23.14 -6.69
CA ASP A 174 -11.29 24.51 -6.55
C ASP A 174 -12.65 24.55 -5.78
N LEU A 175 -13.03 23.44 -5.17
CA LEU A 175 -14.28 23.20 -4.50
C LEU A 175 -14.04 22.98 -3.00
N ALA A 176 -13.94 24.06 -2.24
CA ALA A 176 -13.83 24.02 -0.77
C ALA A 176 -14.89 23.11 -0.10
N LEU A 177 -16.04 22.95 -0.74
CA LEU A 177 -17.14 22.09 -0.27
C LEU A 177 -16.82 20.59 -0.30
N LEU A 178 -15.87 20.12 -1.13
CA LEU A 178 -15.50 18.71 -1.23
C LEU A 178 -14.35 18.31 -0.30
N VAL A 179 -13.66 19.25 0.33
CA VAL A 179 -12.52 18.96 1.20
C VAL A 179 -12.94 18.07 2.36
N LYS A 180 -13.97 18.45 3.12
CA LYS A 180 -14.45 17.65 4.28
C LYS A 180 -14.94 16.24 3.93
N PRO A 181 -15.73 16.02 2.87
CA PRO A 181 -16.07 14.68 2.41
C PRO A 181 -14.84 13.83 2.05
N ILE A 182 -13.86 14.39 1.33
CA ILE A 182 -12.63 13.69 0.95
C ILE A 182 -11.81 13.35 2.20
N GLU A 183 -11.64 14.27 3.12
CA GLU A 183 -10.99 14.03 4.40
C GLU A 183 -11.66 12.91 5.19
N SER A 184 -12.98 12.92 5.28
CA SER A 184 -13.73 11.86 5.97
C SER A 184 -13.57 10.52 5.30
N TYR A 185 -13.53 10.49 3.96
CA TYR A 185 -13.27 9.29 3.17
C TYR A 185 -11.86 8.74 3.42
N LEU A 186 -10.81 9.58 3.34
CA LEU A 186 -9.43 9.15 3.56
C LEU A 186 -9.23 8.59 4.97
N ARG A 187 -9.74 9.29 5.98
CA ARG A 187 -9.71 8.80 7.36
C ARG A 187 -10.42 7.45 7.50
N TRP A 188 -11.61 7.32 6.91
CA TRP A 188 -12.35 6.08 6.90
C TRP A 188 -11.57 4.97 6.19
N PHE A 189 -11.01 5.25 5.01
CA PHE A 189 -10.28 4.29 4.20
C PHE A 189 -9.07 3.70 4.97
N HIS A 190 -8.21 4.55 5.50
CA HIS A 190 -7.03 4.10 6.25
C HIS A 190 -7.41 3.37 7.54
N ASN A 191 -8.46 3.78 8.23
CA ASN A 191 -8.96 3.09 9.42
C ASN A 191 -9.56 1.71 9.14
N HIS A 192 -9.79 1.37 7.87
CA HIS A 192 -10.22 0.03 7.44
C HIS A 192 -9.07 -0.84 6.94
N THR A 193 -7.84 -0.39 7.07
CA THR A 193 -6.63 -1.18 6.80
C THR A 193 -5.95 -1.62 8.10
N VAL A 194 -5.16 -2.70 8.05
CA VAL A 194 -4.45 -3.21 9.24
C VAL A 194 -3.25 -2.34 9.61
N LEU A 195 -2.70 -1.61 8.64
CA LEU A 195 -1.66 -0.59 8.83
C LEU A 195 -1.58 0.35 7.62
N THR A 196 -1.08 1.56 7.86
CA THR A 196 -0.78 2.53 6.80
C THR A 196 0.69 2.90 6.83
N CYS A 197 1.34 2.76 5.66
CA CYS A 197 2.72 3.19 5.44
C CYS A 197 2.75 4.69 5.10
N VAL A 198 3.61 5.43 5.78
CA VAL A 198 3.79 6.87 5.57
C VAL A 198 5.25 7.21 5.24
N PRO A 199 5.51 8.25 4.42
CA PRO A 199 6.86 8.54 3.95
C PRO A 199 7.76 9.23 5.00
N SER A 200 7.21 9.79 6.06
CA SER A 200 7.96 10.53 7.07
C SER A 200 7.23 10.63 8.39
N GLN A 201 7.98 10.91 9.46
CA GLN A 201 7.43 11.17 10.80
C GLN A 201 6.48 12.38 10.81
N THR A 202 6.75 13.41 10.00
CA THR A 202 5.85 14.56 9.86
C THR A 202 4.49 14.15 9.34
N THR A 203 4.44 13.32 8.29
CA THR A 203 3.19 12.79 7.73
C THR A 203 2.48 11.89 8.73
N LEU A 204 3.22 11.08 9.50
CA LEU A 204 2.67 10.25 10.56
C LEU A 204 1.94 11.10 11.60
N ASN A 205 2.57 12.15 12.11
CA ASN A 205 1.98 13.05 13.10
C ASN A 205 0.74 13.77 12.54
N GLN A 206 0.76 14.15 11.26
CA GLN A 206 -0.38 14.77 10.58
C GLN A 206 -1.57 13.81 10.48
N LEU A 207 -1.35 12.55 10.10
CA LEU A 207 -2.42 11.57 10.00
C LEU A 207 -3.01 11.21 11.36
N GLN A 208 -2.19 11.14 12.41
CA GLN A 208 -2.68 10.96 13.79
C GLN A 208 -3.57 12.12 14.22
N ALA A 209 -3.13 13.35 14.00
CA ALA A 209 -3.92 14.56 14.29
C ALA A 209 -5.22 14.63 13.47
N PHE A 210 -5.19 14.07 12.26
CA PHE A 210 -6.35 13.96 11.36
C PHE A 210 -7.37 12.90 11.80
N GLY A 211 -7.01 12.02 12.76
CA GLY A 211 -7.90 11.00 13.32
C GLY A 211 -7.78 9.63 12.63
N VAL A 212 -6.66 9.36 11.99
CA VAL A 212 -6.31 8.00 11.58
C VAL A 212 -5.87 7.22 12.81
N THR A 213 -6.57 6.12 13.10
CA THR A 213 -6.39 5.30 14.30
C THR A 213 -5.73 3.96 14.02
N CYS A 214 -5.66 3.54 12.75
CA CYS A 214 -4.91 2.33 12.38
C CYS A 214 -3.42 2.53 12.69
N PRO A 215 -2.64 1.46 12.89
CA PRO A 215 -1.20 1.53 13.03
C PRO A 215 -0.54 2.27 11.86
N LEU A 216 0.30 3.26 12.16
CA LEU A 216 1.06 4.03 11.17
C LEU A 216 2.53 3.62 11.25
N VAL A 217 3.13 3.31 10.11
CA VAL A 217 4.53 2.89 10.00
C VAL A 217 5.26 3.80 9.04
N GLU A 218 6.35 4.41 9.51
CA GLU A 218 7.23 5.19 8.62
C GLU A 218 8.00 4.26 7.70
N VAL A 219 7.85 4.47 6.40
CA VAL A 219 8.58 3.78 5.35
C VAL A 219 9.18 4.84 4.43
N GLY A 220 10.44 5.18 4.70
CA GLY A 220 11.19 6.16 3.90
C GLY A 220 11.36 5.68 2.45
N ARG A 221 11.45 6.65 1.54
CA ARG A 221 11.79 6.37 0.14
C ARG A 221 13.29 6.17 0.03
N GLY A 222 13.69 5.00 -0.49
CA GLY A 222 15.10 4.72 -0.77
C GLY A 222 15.61 5.54 -1.96
N VAL A 223 16.92 5.76 -2.00
CA VAL A 223 17.65 6.32 -3.15
C VAL A 223 18.55 5.23 -3.72
N ASP A 224 18.58 5.11 -5.03
CA ASP A 224 19.52 4.23 -5.73
C ASP A 224 20.92 4.83 -5.64
N THR A 225 21.72 4.34 -4.70
CA THR A 225 23.07 4.80 -4.45
C THR A 225 24.08 4.41 -5.56
N THR A 226 23.70 3.49 -6.45
CA THR A 226 24.52 3.15 -7.62
C THR A 226 24.37 4.18 -8.74
N ARG A 227 23.21 4.84 -8.78
CA ARG A 227 22.85 5.86 -9.79
C ARG A 227 23.08 7.29 -9.28
N PHE A 228 22.92 7.51 -7.99
CA PHE A 228 23.05 8.80 -7.32
C PHE A 228 24.16 8.69 -6.26
N HIS A 229 25.40 8.81 -6.68
CA HIS A 229 26.58 8.88 -5.81
C HIS A 229 27.19 10.29 -5.89
N PRO A 230 27.88 10.79 -4.83
CA PRO A 230 28.64 12.05 -4.84
C PRO A 230 29.72 12.05 -5.89
#